data_1d120f0a02120064f5874a3a71063956
#
_entry.id   1d120f0a02120064f5874a3a71063956
#
_cell.length_a   1.000
_cell.length_b   1.000
_cell.length_c   1.000
_cell.angle_alpha   90.00
_cell.angle_beta   90.00
_cell.angle_gamma   90.00
#
_symmetry.space_group_name_H-M   'P 1'
#
loop_
_entity.id
_entity.type
_entity.pdbx_description
1 polymer ?
#
loop_
_entity_poly.entity_id
_entity_poly.type
_entity_poly.pdbx_seq_one_letter_code
_entity_poly.pdbx_strand_id
1 'polypeptide(L)'
;MMMRAVVVVGTLLLGAGAVMAQQDGVKNAQDTMKANGRNLGGVLSPMFKGDKPYDQAAVDAALTQLEDTAKKLPTMFPVSLKDAKWEGDFSPSPKIWEDKAGYDAKVASFAKAVTEAKARIKDLDTLKANFPGIGRECGACHETFRLKKG
;
A
#
# COMPACT_ATOMS: atom_id res chain seq x y z
N MET A 1 43.63 -34.04 33.21
CA MET A 1 43.34 -32.61 32.97
C MET A 1 42.58 -32.54 31.65
N MET A 2 41.22 -32.55 31.70
CA MET A 2 40.37 -32.60 30.51
C MET A 2 39.87 -31.17 30.24
N MET A 3 40.34 -30.55 29.18
CA MET A 3 39.86 -29.26 28.68
C MET A 3 38.47 -29.43 28.04
N ARG A 4 37.48 -28.77 28.62
CA ARG A 4 36.12 -28.67 28.10
C ARG A 4 36.11 -27.61 26.96
N ALA A 5 36.00 -28.06 25.73
CA ALA A 5 35.66 -27.18 24.60
C ALA A 5 34.17 -26.83 24.69
N VAL A 6 33.84 -25.60 25.04
CA VAL A 6 32.48 -25.04 24.93
C VAL A 6 32.32 -24.54 23.50
N VAL A 7 31.50 -25.24 22.74
CA VAL A 7 31.09 -24.85 21.38
C VAL A 7 30.06 -23.74 21.51
N VAL A 8 30.45 -22.50 21.19
CA VAL A 8 29.55 -21.36 20.98
C VAL A 8 29.08 -21.38 19.53
N VAL A 9 28.04 -22.11 19.24
CA VAL A 9 27.33 -22.10 17.94
C VAL A 9 25.85 -21.85 18.22
N GLY A 10 25.46 -20.60 18.48
CA GLY A 10 24.06 -20.34 18.85
C GLY A 10 23.49 -18.97 18.47
N THR A 11 24.28 -18.02 18.01
CA THR A 11 23.82 -16.62 17.92
C THR A 11 23.72 -16.02 16.52
N LEU A 12 24.03 -16.72 15.46
CA LEU A 12 24.04 -16.19 14.09
C LEU A 12 22.74 -16.43 13.29
N LEU A 13 21.84 -17.32 13.76
CA LEU A 13 20.62 -17.69 13.00
C LEU A 13 19.43 -16.73 13.23
N LEU A 14 19.40 -15.98 14.32
CA LEU A 14 18.30 -15.07 14.63
C LEU A 14 18.34 -13.76 13.83
N GLY A 15 19.49 -13.31 13.38
CA GLY A 15 19.64 -12.06 12.62
C GLY A 15 19.21 -12.19 11.16
N ALA A 16 19.45 -13.32 10.51
CA ALA A 16 19.12 -13.53 9.10
C ALA A 16 17.60 -13.56 8.87
N GLY A 17 16.82 -14.20 9.77
CA GLY A 17 15.37 -14.28 9.66
C GLY A 17 14.68 -12.92 9.79
N ALA A 18 15.15 -12.05 10.68
CA ALA A 18 14.58 -10.71 10.86
C ALA A 18 14.82 -9.81 9.64
N VAL A 19 16.00 -9.87 9.01
CA VAL A 19 16.32 -9.11 7.80
C VAL A 19 15.46 -9.58 6.62
N MET A 20 15.27 -10.88 6.45
CA MET A 20 14.42 -11.43 5.39
C MET A 20 12.96 -10.99 5.56
N ALA A 21 12.40 -11.10 6.76
CA ALA A 21 11.03 -10.67 7.04
C ALA A 21 10.83 -9.15 6.81
N GLN A 22 11.84 -8.34 7.10
CA GLN A 22 11.81 -6.90 6.82
C GLN A 22 11.81 -6.62 5.31
N GLN A 23 12.65 -7.30 4.54
CA GLN A 23 12.69 -7.17 3.07
C GLN A 23 11.37 -7.61 2.42
N ASP A 24 10.78 -8.71 2.88
CA ASP A 24 9.48 -9.19 2.41
C ASP A 24 8.37 -8.17 2.72
N GLY A 25 8.39 -7.55 3.89
CA GLY A 25 7.45 -6.49 4.27
C GLY A 25 7.57 -5.26 3.36
N VAL A 26 8.80 -4.80 3.09
CA VAL A 26 9.08 -3.69 2.15
C VAL A 26 8.55 -4.03 0.76
N LYS A 27 8.90 -5.22 0.24
CA LYS A 27 8.46 -5.67 -1.08
C LYS A 27 6.95 -5.74 -1.19
N ASN A 28 6.28 -6.32 -0.20
CA ASN A 28 4.81 -6.44 -0.18
C ASN A 28 4.13 -5.07 -0.22
N ALA A 29 4.59 -4.10 0.58
CA ALA A 29 4.05 -2.74 0.57
C ALA A 29 4.26 -2.07 -0.79
N GLN A 30 5.45 -2.17 -1.38
CA GLN A 30 5.75 -1.61 -2.70
C GLN A 30 4.91 -2.26 -3.81
N ASP A 31 4.79 -3.57 -3.83
CA ASP A 31 4.02 -4.30 -4.84
C ASP A 31 2.52 -3.96 -4.75
N THR A 32 2.01 -3.81 -3.53
CA THR A 32 0.63 -3.37 -3.29
C THR A 32 0.39 -1.96 -3.83
N MET A 33 1.29 -1.01 -3.58
CA MET A 33 1.18 0.36 -4.10
C MET A 33 1.35 0.42 -5.62
N LYS A 34 2.23 -0.39 -6.21
CA LYS A 34 2.34 -0.53 -7.68
C LYS A 34 1.06 -1.12 -8.29
N ALA A 35 0.43 -2.08 -7.63
CA ALA A 35 -0.85 -2.63 -8.08
C ALA A 35 -1.95 -1.56 -8.05
N ASN A 36 -2.02 -0.72 -7.01
CA ASN A 36 -2.92 0.42 -6.97
C ASN A 36 -2.68 1.37 -8.15
N GLY A 37 -1.43 1.72 -8.42
CA GLY A 37 -1.06 2.57 -9.56
C GLY A 37 -1.51 1.99 -10.91
N ARG A 38 -1.35 0.68 -11.11
CA ARG A 38 -1.81 0.00 -12.34
C ARG A 38 -3.34 0.03 -12.47
N ASN A 39 -4.07 -0.21 -11.39
CA ASN A 39 -5.54 -0.20 -11.42
C ASN A 39 -6.09 1.22 -11.61
N LEU A 40 -5.55 2.20 -10.92
CA LEU A 40 -5.96 3.60 -11.08
C LEU A 40 -5.54 4.16 -12.44
N GLY A 41 -4.25 4.08 -12.78
CA GLY A 41 -3.68 4.69 -13.97
C GLY A 41 -3.86 3.87 -15.25
N GLY A 42 -3.86 2.54 -15.18
CA GLY A 42 -3.94 1.66 -16.34
C GLY A 42 -5.34 1.15 -16.67
N VAL A 43 -6.26 1.14 -15.70
CA VAL A 43 -7.64 0.64 -15.88
C VAL A 43 -8.65 1.76 -15.75
N LEU A 44 -8.80 2.36 -14.58
CA LEU A 44 -9.88 3.31 -14.31
C LEU A 44 -9.69 4.67 -15.02
N SER A 45 -8.47 5.22 -15.00
CA SER A 45 -8.19 6.53 -15.60
C SER A 45 -8.39 6.56 -17.12
N PRO A 46 -7.96 5.57 -17.92
CA PRO A 46 -8.24 5.57 -19.37
C PRO A 46 -9.73 5.51 -19.70
N MET A 47 -10.54 4.77 -18.93
CA MET A 47 -12.00 4.75 -19.08
C MET A 47 -12.60 6.11 -18.69
N PHE A 48 -12.15 6.70 -17.58
CA PHE A 48 -12.59 8.01 -17.12
C PHE A 48 -12.34 9.11 -18.17
N LYS A 49 -11.17 9.06 -18.82
CA LYS A 49 -10.78 10.04 -19.87
C LYS A 49 -11.44 9.78 -21.23
N GLY A 50 -12.01 8.60 -21.43
CA GLY A 50 -12.55 8.18 -22.72
C GLY A 50 -11.51 7.59 -23.68
N ASP A 51 -10.28 7.34 -23.22
CA ASP A 51 -9.21 6.69 -24.00
C ASP A 51 -9.47 5.19 -24.21
N LYS A 52 -10.31 4.59 -23.37
CA LYS A 52 -10.79 3.21 -23.45
C LYS A 52 -12.30 3.16 -23.23
N PRO A 53 -13.00 2.21 -23.89
CA PRO A 53 -14.41 1.97 -23.60
C PRO A 53 -14.60 1.53 -22.16
N TYR A 54 -15.77 1.84 -21.58
CA TYR A 54 -16.15 1.37 -20.24
C TYR A 54 -16.29 -0.16 -20.24
N ASP A 55 -15.72 -0.79 -19.23
CA ASP A 55 -15.78 -2.23 -18.97
C ASP A 55 -16.07 -2.47 -17.49
N GLN A 56 -17.29 -2.88 -17.16
CA GLN A 56 -17.73 -3.11 -15.79
C GLN A 56 -16.89 -4.17 -15.08
N ALA A 57 -16.53 -5.26 -15.76
CA ALA A 57 -15.76 -6.34 -15.14
C ALA A 57 -14.34 -5.86 -14.75
N ALA A 58 -13.70 -5.06 -15.62
CA ALA A 58 -12.40 -4.46 -15.33
C ALA A 58 -12.49 -3.43 -14.19
N VAL A 59 -13.56 -2.64 -14.14
CA VAL A 59 -13.82 -1.69 -13.04
C VAL A 59 -14.01 -2.43 -11.72
N ASP A 60 -14.84 -3.47 -11.69
CA ASP A 60 -15.10 -4.27 -10.48
C ASP A 60 -13.82 -4.95 -9.97
N ALA A 61 -12.99 -5.50 -10.86
CA ALA A 61 -11.71 -6.08 -10.51
C ALA A 61 -10.74 -5.04 -9.92
N ALA A 62 -10.64 -3.85 -10.54
CA ALA A 62 -9.81 -2.77 -10.05
C ALA A 62 -10.26 -2.27 -8.67
N LEU A 63 -11.56 -2.06 -8.46
CA LEU A 63 -12.11 -1.62 -7.18
C LEU A 63 -11.96 -2.70 -6.09
N THR A 64 -12.10 -3.98 -6.43
CA THR A 64 -11.86 -5.08 -5.49
C THR A 64 -10.41 -5.10 -5.02
N GLN A 65 -9.44 -4.89 -5.92
CA GLN A 65 -8.03 -4.82 -5.54
C GLN A 65 -7.75 -3.59 -4.63
N LEU A 66 -8.37 -2.43 -4.89
CA LEU A 66 -8.25 -1.26 -4.01
C LEU A 66 -8.87 -1.50 -2.63
N GLU A 67 -10.00 -2.20 -2.57
CA GLU A 67 -10.63 -2.62 -1.31
C GLU A 67 -9.72 -3.56 -0.50
N ASP A 68 -9.07 -4.53 -1.16
CA ASP A 68 -8.10 -5.42 -0.52
C ASP A 68 -6.87 -4.67 -0.01
N THR A 69 -6.44 -3.64 -0.73
CA THR A 69 -5.41 -2.73 -0.23
C THR A 69 -5.87 -2.01 1.03
N ALA A 70 -7.08 -1.45 1.04
CA ALA A 70 -7.62 -0.74 2.20
C ALA A 70 -7.66 -1.64 3.45
N LYS A 71 -7.97 -2.93 3.29
CA LYS A 71 -7.95 -3.93 4.38
C LYS A 71 -6.53 -4.23 4.90
N LYS A 72 -5.52 -4.16 4.04
CA LYS A 72 -4.10 -4.44 4.39
C LYS A 72 -3.39 -3.25 5.02
N LEU A 73 -3.75 -2.02 4.64
CA LEU A 73 -3.08 -0.79 5.07
C LEU A 73 -2.89 -0.66 6.59
N PRO A 74 -3.87 -1.00 7.47
CA PRO A 74 -3.70 -0.86 8.92
C PRO A 74 -2.49 -1.60 9.50
N THR A 75 -2.07 -2.69 8.87
CA THR A 75 -0.95 -3.55 9.32
C THR A 75 0.22 -3.59 8.35
N MET A 76 0.16 -2.83 7.26
CA MET A 76 1.16 -2.86 6.18
C MET A 76 2.52 -2.32 6.60
N PHE A 77 2.56 -1.39 7.55
CA PHE A 77 3.78 -0.72 8.01
C PHE A 77 4.02 -0.97 9.50
N PRO A 78 4.36 -2.21 9.91
CA PRO A 78 4.72 -2.49 11.31
C PRO A 78 5.98 -1.71 11.70
N VAL A 79 6.18 -1.50 13.01
CA VAL A 79 7.35 -0.75 13.54
C VAL A 79 8.69 -1.35 13.07
N SER A 80 8.75 -2.65 12.81
CA SER A 80 9.92 -3.32 12.25
C SER A 80 10.36 -2.80 10.88
N LEU A 81 9.48 -2.10 10.15
CA LEU A 81 9.81 -1.49 8.85
C LEU A 81 10.26 -0.02 8.97
N LYS A 82 10.27 0.58 10.16
CA LYS A 82 10.61 2.00 10.37
C LYS A 82 12.01 2.31 9.83
N ASP A 83 12.99 1.46 10.12
CA ASP A 83 14.39 1.63 9.72
C ASP A 83 14.77 0.74 8.52
N ALA A 84 13.78 0.20 7.81
CA ALA A 84 14.03 -0.63 6.64
C ALA A 84 14.58 0.19 5.47
N LYS A 85 15.42 -0.44 4.65
CA LYS A 85 15.87 0.13 3.40
C LYS A 85 14.77 0.00 2.34
N TRP A 86 14.31 1.14 1.82
CA TRP A 86 13.32 1.20 0.74
C TRP A 86 14.01 1.46 -0.59
N GLU A 87 13.66 0.69 -1.60
CA GLU A 87 14.18 0.87 -2.97
C GLU A 87 13.26 1.81 -3.78
N GLY A 88 13.83 2.40 -4.87
CA GLY A 88 13.06 3.29 -5.78
C GLY A 88 12.85 4.70 -5.24
N ASP A 89 11.98 5.45 -5.93
CA ASP A 89 11.81 6.90 -5.77
C ASP A 89 10.98 7.31 -4.55
N PHE A 90 10.31 6.36 -3.89
CA PHE A 90 9.41 6.63 -2.77
C PHE A 90 9.70 5.74 -1.57
N SER A 91 9.46 6.30 -0.39
CA SER A 91 9.50 5.57 0.88
C SER A 91 8.36 6.03 1.79
N PRO A 92 7.99 5.24 2.81
CA PRO A 92 7.08 5.72 3.84
C PRO A 92 7.71 6.90 4.58
N SER A 93 6.88 7.87 4.95
CA SER A 93 7.27 8.93 5.87
C SER A 93 7.34 8.38 7.30
N PRO A 94 8.30 8.83 8.13
CA PRO A 94 8.31 8.50 9.57
C PRO A 94 6.99 8.80 10.28
N LYS A 95 6.20 9.72 9.75
CA LYS A 95 4.86 10.07 10.29
C LYS A 95 3.88 8.91 10.34
N ILE A 96 4.09 7.84 9.55
CA ILE A 96 3.26 6.61 9.65
C ILE A 96 3.29 6.05 11.08
N TRP A 97 4.46 6.14 11.75
CA TRP A 97 4.66 5.62 13.11
C TRP A 97 4.52 6.69 14.19
N GLU A 98 4.78 7.96 13.85
CA GLU A 98 4.72 9.10 14.77
C GLU A 98 3.31 9.64 14.95
N ASP A 99 2.48 9.60 13.89
CA ASP A 99 1.09 10.03 13.87
C ASP A 99 0.18 8.87 13.41
N LYS A 100 0.15 7.82 14.23
CA LYS A 100 -0.66 6.63 13.93
C LYS A 100 -2.15 6.95 13.79
N ALA A 101 -2.67 7.88 14.58
CA ALA A 101 -4.07 8.27 14.53
C ALA A 101 -4.40 8.99 13.21
N GLY A 102 -3.55 9.90 12.74
CA GLY A 102 -3.68 10.56 11.44
C GLY A 102 -3.57 9.57 10.28
N TYR A 103 -2.63 8.62 10.38
CA TYR A 103 -2.49 7.54 9.39
C TYR A 103 -3.77 6.69 9.31
N ASP A 104 -4.29 6.22 10.44
CA ASP A 104 -5.50 5.39 10.49
C ASP A 104 -6.73 6.14 9.97
N ALA A 105 -6.84 7.44 10.25
CA ALA A 105 -7.90 8.28 9.70
C ALA A 105 -7.84 8.35 8.16
N LYS A 106 -6.64 8.49 7.56
CA LYS A 106 -6.49 8.46 6.08
C LYS A 106 -6.82 7.09 5.50
N VAL A 107 -6.42 6.01 6.17
CA VAL A 107 -6.80 4.64 5.76
C VAL A 107 -8.32 4.46 5.78
N ALA A 108 -8.99 4.92 6.82
CA ALA A 108 -10.45 4.85 6.93
C ALA A 108 -11.16 5.67 5.84
N SER A 109 -10.68 6.89 5.55
CA SER A 109 -11.20 7.72 4.46
C SER A 109 -11.04 7.03 3.09
N PHE A 110 -9.88 6.46 2.81
CA PHE A 110 -9.65 5.70 1.58
C PHE A 110 -10.57 4.48 1.48
N ALA A 111 -10.68 3.69 2.55
CA ALA A 111 -11.57 2.52 2.60
C ALA A 111 -13.02 2.91 2.31
N LYS A 112 -13.51 4.00 2.92
CA LYS A 112 -14.85 4.53 2.68
C LYS A 112 -15.04 4.93 1.22
N ALA A 113 -14.11 5.71 0.64
CA ALA A 113 -14.19 6.15 -0.75
C ALA A 113 -14.24 4.98 -1.73
N VAL A 114 -13.44 3.93 -1.52
CA VAL A 114 -13.44 2.72 -2.35
C VAL A 114 -14.75 1.95 -2.22
N THR A 115 -15.25 1.77 -1.00
CA THR A 115 -16.53 1.08 -0.74
C THR A 115 -17.70 1.79 -1.41
N GLU A 116 -17.76 3.12 -1.28
CA GLU A 116 -18.80 3.92 -1.91
C GLU A 116 -18.69 3.88 -3.44
N ALA A 117 -17.50 3.97 -4.00
CA ALA A 117 -17.27 3.87 -5.43
C ALA A 117 -17.72 2.50 -5.97
N LYS A 118 -17.34 1.41 -5.29
CA LYS A 118 -17.74 0.04 -5.66
C LYS A 118 -19.26 -0.16 -5.66
N ALA A 119 -19.98 0.48 -4.73
CA ALA A 119 -21.43 0.44 -4.68
C ALA A 119 -22.09 1.24 -5.81
N ARG A 120 -21.48 2.37 -6.21
CA ARG A 120 -22.12 3.36 -7.09
C ARG A 120 -21.70 3.26 -8.55
N ILE A 121 -20.49 2.78 -8.87
CA ILE A 121 -20.01 2.72 -10.26
C ILE A 121 -20.62 1.54 -10.98
N LYS A 122 -21.51 1.82 -11.95
CA LYS A 122 -22.24 0.83 -12.76
C LYS A 122 -22.21 1.13 -14.26
N ASP A 123 -21.70 2.30 -14.62
CA ASP A 123 -21.57 2.81 -15.99
C ASP A 123 -20.50 3.91 -16.06
N LEU A 124 -20.26 4.44 -17.25
CA LEU A 124 -19.26 5.49 -17.47
C LEU A 124 -19.57 6.79 -16.72
N ASP A 125 -20.84 7.18 -16.61
CA ASP A 125 -21.23 8.43 -15.97
C ASP A 125 -21.01 8.33 -14.45
N THR A 126 -21.37 7.23 -13.86
CA THR A 126 -21.09 6.97 -12.43
C THR A 126 -19.61 6.76 -12.15
N LEU A 127 -18.81 6.21 -13.10
CA LEU A 127 -17.36 6.20 -13.01
C LEU A 127 -16.80 7.64 -12.97
N LYS A 128 -17.23 8.49 -13.90
CA LYS A 128 -16.81 9.90 -13.95
C LYS A 128 -17.17 10.67 -12.69
N ALA A 129 -18.31 10.37 -12.08
CA ALA A 129 -18.75 11.02 -10.85
C ALA A 129 -17.97 10.58 -9.59
N ASN A 130 -17.57 9.31 -9.49
CA ASN A 130 -17.03 8.73 -8.25
C ASN A 130 -15.50 8.50 -8.27
N PHE A 131 -14.88 8.23 -9.41
CA PHE A 131 -13.44 7.96 -9.51
C PHE A 131 -12.54 9.07 -8.96
N PRO A 132 -12.82 10.40 -9.19
CA PRO A 132 -11.99 11.47 -8.63
C PRO A 132 -11.93 11.46 -7.10
N GLY A 133 -12.94 10.92 -6.42
CA GLY A 133 -12.95 10.74 -4.97
C GLY A 133 -11.83 9.82 -4.48
N ILE A 134 -11.65 8.67 -5.12
CA ILE A 134 -10.57 7.72 -4.80
C ILE A 134 -9.20 8.40 -4.99
N GLY A 135 -9.00 9.09 -6.12
CA GLY A 135 -7.75 9.78 -6.42
C GLY A 135 -7.37 10.83 -5.38
N ARG A 136 -8.35 11.59 -4.86
CA ARG A 136 -8.14 12.57 -3.79
C ARG A 136 -7.65 11.91 -2.50
N GLU A 137 -8.23 10.78 -2.11
CA GLU A 137 -7.80 10.06 -0.89
C GLU A 137 -6.36 9.51 -1.03
N CYS A 138 -6.00 9.00 -2.20
CA CYS A 138 -4.62 8.59 -2.48
C CYS A 138 -3.64 9.76 -2.34
N GLY A 139 -3.97 10.92 -2.94
CA GLY A 139 -3.16 12.13 -2.86
C GLY A 139 -3.03 12.65 -1.42
N ALA A 140 -4.14 12.76 -0.71
CA ALA A 140 -4.17 13.28 0.66
C ALA A 140 -3.38 12.40 1.67
N CYS A 141 -3.37 11.07 1.47
CA CYS A 141 -2.53 10.18 2.26
C CYS A 141 -1.05 10.33 1.90
N HIS A 142 -0.72 10.33 0.61
CA HIS A 142 0.64 10.42 0.10
C HIS A 142 1.33 11.75 0.41
N GLU A 143 0.60 12.85 0.51
CA GLU A 143 1.14 14.16 0.90
C GLU A 143 1.80 14.13 2.28
N THR A 144 1.23 13.37 3.22
CA THR A 144 1.69 13.32 4.61
C THR A 144 2.56 12.10 4.90
N PHE A 145 2.17 10.93 4.37
CA PHE A 145 2.70 9.62 4.79
C PHE A 145 3.63 8.96 3.76
N ARG A 146 3.95 9.65 2.65
CA ARG A 146 4.92 9.20 1.65
C ARG A 146 6.00 10.26 1.45
N LEU A 147 7.26 9.84 1.33
CA LEU A 147 8.38 10.69 0.93
C LEU A 147 8.77 10.38 -0.51
N LYS A 148 9.05 11.41 -1.30
CA LYS A 148 9.78 11.30 -2.55
C LYS A 148 11.26 11.45 -2.23
N LYS A 149 12.07 10.49 -2.66
CA LYS A 149 13.52 10.60 -2.58
C LYS A 149 14.00 11.59 -3.63
N GLY A 150 14.92 12.46 -3.24
CA GLY A 150 15.55 13.41 -4.14
C GLY A 150 16.52 12.75 -5.11
#